data_e80b0fd4fa5364a21f5c628aebbe993e
#
_entry.id   e80b0fd4fa5364a21f5c628aebbe993e
#
_cell.length_a   1.000
_cell.length_b   1.000
_cell.length_c   1.000
_cell.angle_alpha   90.00
_cell.angle_beta   90.00
_cell.angle_gamma   90.00
#
_symmetry.space_group_name_H-M   'P 1'
#
loop_
_entity.id
_entity.type
_entity.pdbx_description
1 polymer ?
#
loop_
_entity_poly.entity_id
_entity_poly.type
_entity_poly.pdbx_seq_one_letter_code
_entity_poly.pdbx_strand_id
1 'polypeptide(L)'
;MSGDSGTIELSRSELRAVTGYAVACARPALAIFESERPDDRRPRAAIDAAQAFAEGAERTKALRDHAWAAHRAAQETRDAGQAAASDAARAAANACGAAFLHPLAKATQVKHILGSAAHAARACELSAGDDPAVGAAHLAQSRILAHPVVMDVLRRYPVAPPGGARVGELIRRLDASLR
;
A
#
# COMPACT_ATOMS: atom_id res chain seq x y z
N MET A 1 11.16 4.54 29.33
CA MET A 1 10.38 5.76 29.01
C MET A 1 9.34 5.41 27.97
N SER A 2 8.10 5.28 28.40
CA SER A 2 6.96 5.12 27.49
C SER A 2 6.76 6.47 26.78
N GLY A 3 7.25 6.58 25.57
CA GLY A 3 6.91 7.73 24.73
C GLY A 3 5.40 7.78 24.57
N ASP A 4 4.81 8.82 25.07
CA ASP A 4 3.42 9.18 24.83
C ASP A 4 3.23 9.29 23.30
N SER A 5 2.69 8.23 22.71
CA SER A 5 2.36 8.24 21.29
C SER A 5 1.13 9.11 21.15
N GLY A 6 1.34 10.40 20.91
CA GLY A 6 0.27 11.37 20.76
C GLY A 6 -0.79 10.89 19.78
N THR A 7 -2.05 11.22 20.08
CA THR A 7 -3.17 10.94 19.16
C THR A 7 -3.11 11.92 17.99
N ILE A 8 -3.24 11.41 16.78
CA ILE A 8 -3.32 12.19 15.53
C ILE A 8 -4.78 12.39 15.18
N GLU A 9 -5.16 13.59 14.82
CA GLU A 9 -6.47 13.83 14.24
C GLU A 9 -6.47 13.31 12.78
N LEU A 10 -7.46 12.47 12.47
CA LEU A 10 -7.70 11.95 11.13
C LEU A 10 -9.18 12.04 10.80
N SER A 11 -9.51 12.85 9.82
CA SER A 11 -10.87 12.92 9.29
C SER A 11 -11.17 11.74 8.34
N ARG A 12 -12.44 11.45 8.14
CA ARG A 12 -12.87 10.45 7.15
C ARG A 12 -12.46 10.84 5.73
N SER A 13 -12.48 12.13 5.40
CA SER A 13 -12.03 12.61 4.09
C SER A 13 -10.53 12.40 3.86
N GLU A 14 -9.72 12.57 4.90
CA GLU A 14 -8.28 12.28 4.84
C GLU A 14 -8.01 10.76 4.68
N LEU A 15 -8.74 9.92 5.40
CA LEU A 15 -8.65 8.46 5.21
C LEU A 15 -9.03 8.04 3.78
N ARG A 16 -10.06 8.66 3.20
CA ARG A 16 -10.44 8.43 1.79
C ARG A 16 -9.36 8.89 0.82
N ALA A 17 -8.76 10.05 1.06
CA ALA A 17 -7.65 10.55 0.23
C ALA A 17 -6.44 9.62 0.27
N VAL A 18 -6.04 9.16 1.46
CA VAL A 18 -4.94 8.19 1.64
C VAL A 18 -5.27 6.86 0.97
N THR A 19 -6.50 6.38 1.10
CA THR A 19 -6.94 5.12 0.45
C THR A 19 -6.94 5.26 -1.07
N GLY A 20 -7.44 6.35 -1.61
CA GLY A 20 -7.42 6.63 -3.07
C GLY A 20 -6.00 6.69 -3.62
N TYR A 21 -5.07 7.29 -2.89
CA TYR A 21 -3.65 7.28 -3.22
C TYR A 21 -3.08 5.85 -3.23
N ALA A 22 -3.36 5.06 -2.20
CA ALA A 22 -2.90 3.68 -2.12
C ALA A 22 -3.44 2.82 -3.28
N VAL A 23 -4.71 2.99 -3.65
CA VAL A 23 -5.33 2.34 -4.82
C VAL A 23 -4.62 2.73 -6.11
N ALA A 24 -4.40 4.02 -6.33
CA ALA A 24 -3.72 4.51 -7.54
C ALA A 24 -2.31 3.94 -7.68
N CYS A 25 -1.57 3.81 -6.57
CA CYS A 25 -0.24 3.20 -6.55
C CYS A 25 -0.25 1.69 -6.76
N ALA A 26 -1.26 0.98 -6.23
CA ALA A 26 -1.37 -0.48 -6.33
C ALA A 26 -1.85 -0.97 -7.70
N ARG A 27 -2.76 -0.22 -8.33
CA ARG A 27 -3.45 -0.63 -9.56
C ARG A 27 -2.53 -1.06 -10.71
N PRO A 28 -1.42 -0.38 -11.02
CA PRO A 28 -0.52 -0.80 -12.10
C PRO A 28 0.08 -2.20 -11.93
N ALA A 29 0.28 -2.65 -10.68
CA ALA A 29 0.85 -3.96 -10.40
C ALA A 29 -0.18 -5.11 -10.49
N LEU A 30 -1.47 -4.80 -10.56
CA LEU A 30 -2.53 -5.82 -10.58
C LEU A 30 -2.38 -6.78 -11.78
N ALA A 31 -1.98 -6.26 -12.94
CA ALA A 31 -1.75 -7.08 -14.14
C ALA A 31 -0.66 -8.15 -13.93
N ILE A 32 0.34 -7.88 -13.08
CA ILE A 32 1.40 -8.85 -12.74
C ILE A 32 0.77 -10.06 -12.01
N PHE A 33 -0.11 -9.81 -11.04
CA PHE A 33 -0.82 -10.90 -10.35
C PHE A 33 -1.73 -11.67 -11.30
N GLU A 34 -2.51 -10.96 -12.10
CA GLU A 34 -3.50 -11.57 -13.01
C GLU A 34 -2.87 -12.37 -14.14
N SER A 35 -1.64 -12.06 -14.55
CA SER A 35 -0.91 -12.87 -15.52
C SER A 35 -0.53 -14.25 -14.97
N GLU A 36 -0.23 -14.34 -13.67
CA GLU A 36 0.13 -15.59 -12.99
C GLU A 36 -1.11 -16.35 -12.48
N ARG A 37 -2.16 -15.64 -12.11
CA ARG A 37 -3.39 -16.15 -11.49
C ARG A 37 -4.63 -15.51 -12.13
N PRO A 38 -4.93 -15.82 -13.40
CA PRO A 38 -6.00 -15.13 -14.15
C PRO A 38 -7.40 -15.34 -13.58
N ASP A 39 -7.63 -16.46 -12.89
CA ASP A 39 -8.93 -16.78 -12.30
C ASP A 39 -9.09 -16.30 -10.85
N ASP A 40 -8.02 -15.80 -10.23
CA ASP A 40 -8.05 -15.33 -8.85
C ASP A 40 -8.37 -13.83 -8.77
N ARG A 41 -9.61 -13.52 -8.41
CA ARG A 41 -10.12 -12.15 -8.37
C ARG A 41 -9.90 -11.44 -7.04
N ARG A 42 -9.29 -12.10 -6.03
CA ARG A 42 -9.15 -11.53 -4.68
C ARG A 42 -8.40 -10.18 -4.64
N PRO A 43 -7.25 -10.01 -5.29
CA PRO A 43 -6.57 -8.70 -5.30
C PRO A 43 -7.36 -7.62 -6.04
N ARG A 44 -8.01 -7.94 -7.16
CA ARG A 44 -8.87 -7.00 -7.88
C ARG A 44 -10.04 -6.56 -7.01
N ALA A 45 -10.72 -7.50 -6.37
CA ALA A 45 -11.84 -7.20 -5.47
C ALA A 45 -11.40 -6.30 -4.29
N ALA A 46 -10.18 -6.48 -3.78
CA ALA A 46 -9.63 -5.61 -2.74
C ALA A 46 -9.40 -4.17 -3.26
N ILE A 47 -8.83 -4.02 -4.45
CA ILE A 47 -8.65 -2.70 -5.07
C ILE A 47 -10.01 -2.03 -5.33
N ASP A 48 -10.98 -2.76 -5.85
CA ASP A 48 -12.33 -2.21 -6.15
C ASP A 48 -13.05 -1.78 -4.86
N ALA A 49 -12.94 -2.57 -3.79
CA ALA A 49 -13.51 -2.23 -2.48
C ALA A 49 -12.84 -0.99 -1.86
N ALA A 50 -11.51 -0.89 -1.96
CA ALA A 50 -10.76 0.29 -1.50
C ALA A 50 -11.11 1.54 -2.31
N GLN A 51 -11.27 1.40 -3.63
CA GLN A 51 -11.72 2.50 -4.50
C GLN A 51 -13.12 2.98 -4.11
N ALA A 52 -14.06 2.07 -3.89
CA ALA A 52 -15.41 2.42 -3.46
C ALA A 52 -15.41 3.22 -2.14
N PHE A 53 -14.58 2.82 -1.16
CA PHE A 53 -14.41 3.59 0.08
C PHE A 53 -13.83 4.99 -0.20
N ALA A 54 -12.81 5.09 -1.03
CA ALA A 54 -12.20 6.37 -1.41
C ALA A 54 -13.23 7.32 -2.07
N GLU A 55 -14.17 6.77 -2.83
CA GLU A 55 -15.24 7.50 -3.53
C GLU A 55 -16.47 7.80 -2.65
N GLY A 56 -16.49 7.37 -1.41
CA GLY A 56 -17.52 7.76 -0.46
C GLY A 56 -18.30 6.63 0.20
N ALA A 57 -18.08 5.37 -0.18
CA ALA A 57 -18.72 4.24 0.48
C ALA A 57 -18.34 4.16 1.97
N GLU A 58 -19.16 3.48 2.76
CA GLU A 58 -18.90 3.26 4.18
C GLU A 58 -17.75 2.26 4.40
N ARG A 59 -17.02 2.47 5.50
CA ARG A 59 -15.99 1.53 5.97
C ARG A 59 -16.66 0.36 6.68
N THR A 60 -16.78 -0.75 5.99
CA THR A 60 -17.46 -1.95 6.49
C THR A 60 -16.49 -3.09 6.81
N LYS A 61 -17.01 -4.12 7.49
CA LYS A 61 -16.29 -5.38 7.69
C LYS A 61 -15.84 -6.01 6.35
N ALA A 62 -16.65 -5.90 5.29
CA ALA A 62 -16.33 -6.44 3.97
C ALA A 62 -15.01 -5.87 3.42
N LEU A 63 -14.71 -4.59 3.65
CA LEU A 63 -13.44 -3.97 3.24
C LEU A 63 -12.23 -4.66 3.91
N ARG A 64 -12.37 -5.01 5.19
CA ARG A 64 -11.34 -5.76 5.93
C ARG A 64 -11.23 -7.20 5.44
N ASP A 65 -12.35 -7.85 5.14
CA ASP A 65 -12.38 -9.22 4.60
C ASP A 65 -11.69 -9.29 3.23
N HIS A 66 -11.87 -8.28 2.37
CA HIS A 66 -11.15 -8.17 1.10
C HIS A 66 -9.64 -7.98 1.29
N ALA A 67 -9.21 -7.18 2.27
CA ALA A 67 -7.79 -7.04 2.61
C ALA A 67 -7.18 -8.40 3.01
N TRP A 68 -7.84 -9.16 3.86
CA TRP A 68 -7.41 -10.49 4.27
C TRP A 68 -7.41 -11.50 3.12
N ALA A 69 -8.41 -11.45 2.24
CA ALA A 69 -8.46 -12.31 1.06
C ALA A 69 -7.28 -12.05 0.11
N ALA A 70 -6.97 -10.80 -0.18
CA ALA A 70 -5.81 -10.42 -0.99
C ALA A 70 -4.49 -10.81 -0.31
N HIS A 71 -4.41 -10.69 1.02
CA HIS A 71 -3.23 -11.11 1.77
C HIS A 71 -3.02 -12.64 1.69
N ARG A 72 -4.09 -13.45 1.77
CA ARG A 72 -4.00 -14.90 1.54
C ARG A 72 -3.55 -15.22 0.13
N ALA A 73 -4.06 -14.52 -0.89
CA ALA A 73 -3.58 -14.67 -2.27
C ALA A 73 -2.09 -14.38 -2.39
N ALA A 74 -1.59 -13.36 -1.69
CA ALA A 74 -0.16 -13.06 -1.62
C ALA A 74 0.66 -14.17 -0.98
N GLN A 75 0.16 -14.80 0.08
CA GLN A 75 0.82 -15.93 0.73
C GLN A 75 0.90 -17.14 -0.22
N GLU A 76 -0.22 -17.50 -0.85
CA GLU A 76 -0.30 -18.63 -1.76
C GLU A 76 0.63 -18.46 -2.97
N THR A 77 0.71 -17.25 -3.54
CA THR A 77 1.63 -16.96 -4.66
C THR A 77 3.09 -16.97 -4.23
N ARG A 78 3.39 -16.48 -3.03
CA ARG A 78 4.74 -16.56 -2.45
C ARG A 78 5.16 -18.01 -2.27
N ASP A 79 4.31 -18.85 -1.70
CA ASP A 79 4.60 -20.26 -1.43
C ASP A 79 4.75 -21.06 -2.74
N ALA A 80 4.13 -20.59 -3.83
CA ALA A 80 4.31 -21.11 -5.19
C ALA A 80 5.54 -20.55 -5.94
N GLY A 81 6.37 -19.72 -5.29
CA GLY A 81 7.55 -19.11 -5.91
C GLY A 81 7.25 -17.95 -6.87
N GLN A 82 6.01 -17.44 -6.87
CA GLN A 82 5.57 -16.33 -7.72
C GLN A 82 5.74 -14.99 -6.97
N ALA A 83 6.99 -14.58 -6.73
CA ALA A 83 7.32 -13.46 -5.86
C ALA A 83 6.73 -12.12 -6.35
N ALA A 84 6.76 -11.85 -7.66
CA ALA A 84 6.19 -10.62 -8.22
C ALA A 84 4.67 -10.55 -8.02
N ALA A 85 3.96 -11.65 -8.27
CA ALA A 85 2.52 -11.75 -8.03
C ALA A 85 2.18 -11.59 -6.53
N SER A 86 3.01 -12.16 -5.65
CA SER A 86 2.85 -11.98 -4.21
C SER A 86 2.90 -10.52 -3.79
N ASP A 87 3.88 -9.75 -4.26
CA ASP A 87 3.99 -8.33 -3.96
C ASP A 87 2.85 -7.52 -4.59
N ALA A 88 2.40 -7.86 -5.80
CA ALA A 88 1.23 -7.23 -6.41
C ALA A 88 -0.05 -7.44 -5.57
N ALA A 89 -0.28 -8.65 -5.06
CA ALA A 89 -1.40 -8.93 -4.17
C ALA A 89 -1.27 -8.21 -2.81
N ARG A 90 -0.04 -8.07 -2.27
CA ARG A 90 0.21 -7.28 -1.06
C ARG A 90 -0.09 -5.80 -1.27
N ALA A 91 0.24 -5.24 -2.45
CA ALA A 91 -0.13 -3.88 -2.79
C ALA A 91 -1.64 -3.67 -2.73
N ALA A 92 -2.43 -4.60 -3.27
CA ALA A 92 -3.89 -4.57 -3.20
C ALA A 92 -4.43 -4.69 -1.76
N ALA A 93 -3.88 -5.60 -0.96
CA ALA A 93 -4.25 -5.75 0.45
C ALA A 93 -3.97 -4.47 1.25
N ASN A 94 -2.82 -3.83 1.02
CA ASN A 94 -2.46 -2.57 1.67
C ASN A 94 -3.37 -1.40 1.25
N ALA A 95 -3.91 -1.41 0.03
CA ALA A 95 -4.89 -0.40 -0.39
C ALA A 95 -6.16 -0.43 0.49
N CYS A 96 -6.69 -1.61 0.79
CA CYS A 96 -7.76 -1.75 1.80
C CYS A 96 -7.29 -1.37 3.20
N GLY A 97 -6.06 -1.74 3.57
CA GLY A 97 -5.46 -1.43 4.86
C GLY A 97 -5.33 0.08 5.13
N ALA A 98 -5.15 0.88 4.09
CA ALA A 98 -5.07 2.34 4.20
C ALA A 98 -6.33 2.97 4.82
N ALA A 99 -7.51 2.40 4.56
CA ALA A 99 -8.77 2.83 5.17
C ALA A 99 -8.82 2.62 6.70
N PHE A 100 -7.92 1.82 7.24
CA PHE A 100 -7.79 1.50 8.67
C PHE A 100 -6.53 2.10 9.30
N LEU A 101 -5.95 3.13 8.67
CA LEU A 101 -4.86 3.90 9.26
C LEU A 101 -5.24 4.35 10.66
N HIS A 102 -4.40 4.02 11.64
CA HIS A 102 -4.69 4.27 13.04
C HIS A 102 -4.20 5.66 13.49
N PRO A 103 -4.99 6.41 14.28
CA PRO A 103 -4.64 7.76 14.73
C PRO A 103 -3.61 7.77 15.88
N LEU A 104 -2.69 6.82 15.94
CA LEU A 104 -1.57 6.81 16.87
C LEU A 104 -0.28 7.16 16.12
N ALA A 105 0.49 8.12 16.65
CA ALA A 105 1.75 8.59 16.09
C ALA A 105 2.87 7.53 16.19
N LYS A 106 2.70 6.42 15.47
CA LYS A 106 3.69 5.33 15.41
C LYS A 106 4.28 5.21 14.01
N ALA A 107 5.60 5.07 13.91
CA ALA A 107 6.31 4.87 12.66
C ALA A 107 5.77 3.68 11.84
N THR A 108 5.28 2.64 12.51
CA THR A 108 4.67 1.46 11.86
C THR A 108 3.40 1.77 11.08
N GLN A 109 2.74 2.91 11.33
CA GLN A 109 1.55 3.32 10.58
C GLN A 109 1.89 3.84 9.18
N VAL A 110 3.12 4.28 8.93
CA VAL A 110 3.56 4.77 7.61
C VAL A 110 3.34 3.71 6.50
N LYS A 111 3.44 2.42 6.82
CA LYS A 111 3.16 1.34 5.87
C LYS A 111 1.71 1.32 5.37
N HIS A 112 0.75 1.82 6.14
CA HIS A 112 -0.65 1.93 5.71
C HIS A 112 -0.86 3.06 4.68
N ILE A 113 0.06 4.03 4.64
CA ILE A 113 0.05 5.13 3.67
C ILE A 113 0.85 4.74 2.41
N LEU A 114 2.05 4.21 2.59
CA LEU A 114 3.04 4.00 1.52
C LEU A 114 3.23 2.53 1.10
N GLY A 115 2.66 1.59 1.84
CA GLY A 115 2.88 0.16 1.61
C GLY A 115 2.39 -0.32 0.25
N SER A 116 1.26 0.18 -0.24
CA SER A 116 0.76 -0.14 -1.58
C SER A 116 1.74 0.27 -2.67
N ALA A 117 2.28 1.48 -2.59
CA ALA A 117 3.27 1.99 -3.54
C ALA A 117 4.57 1.15 -3.51
N ALA A 118 5.06 0.82 -2.32
CA ALA A 118 6.30 0.06 -2.15
C ALA A 118 6.17 -1.39 -2.64
N HIS A 119 5.07 -2.06 -2.32
CA HIS A 119 4.82 -3.41 -2.81
C HIS A 119 4.58 -3.44 -4.32
N ALA A 120 3.88 -2.45 -4.89
CA ALA A 120 3.70 -2.34 -6.33
C ALA A 120 5.05 -2.09 -7.04
N ALA A 121 5.89 -1.21 -6.49
CA ALA A 121 7.25 -1.00 -7.00
C ALA A 121 8.08 -2.28 -6.96
N ARG A 122 8.01 -3.03 -5.86
CA ARG A 122 8.71 -4.32 -5.73
C ARG A 122 8.20 -5.35 -6.72
N ALA A 123 6.90 -5.46 -6.92
CA ALA A 123 6.31 -6.34 -7.93
C ALA A 123 6.84 -6.01 -9.33
N CYS A 124 6.93 -4.74 -9.67
CA CYS A 124 7.48 -4.28 -10.95
C CYS A 124 8.97 -4.60 -11.10
N GLU A 125 9.78 -4.40 -10.04
CA GLU A 125 11.20 -4.81 -10.04
C GLU A 125 11.35 -6.29 -10.36
N LEU A 126 10.64 -7.13 -9.61
CA LEU A 126 10.72 -8.61 -9.76
C LEU A 126 10.23 -9.07 -11.12
N SER A 127 9.17 -8.48 -11.64
CA SER A 127 8.64 -8.78 -12.97
C SER A 127 9.60 -8.40 -14.10
N ALA A 128 10.49 -7.45 -13.85
CA ALA A 128 11.51 -6.98 -14.79
C ALA A 128 12.91 -7.61 -14.54
N GLY A 129 12.97 -8.78 -13.94
CA GLY A 129 14.24 -9.47 -13.66
C GLY A 129 15.00 -8.91 -12.46
N ASP A 130 14.26 -8.42 -11.48
CA ASP A 130 14.80 -7.79 -10.25
C ASP A 130 15.59 -6.51 -10.54
N ASP A 131 15.06 -5.68 -11.44
CA ASP A 131 15.67 -4.40 -11.83
C ASP A 131 15.26 -3.26 -10.91
N PRO A 132 16.19 -2.73 -10.08
CA PRO A 132 15.88 -1.63 -9.15
C PRO A 132 15.54 -0.30 -9.87
N ALA A 133 15.90 -0.11 -11.12
CA ALA A 133 15.55 1.08 -11.89
C ALA A 133 14.04 1.12 -12.19
N VAL A 134 13.42 -0.04 -12.40
CA VAL A 134 11.97 -0.16 -12.59
C VAL A 134 11.21 0.23 -11.33
N GLY A 135 11.67 -0.23 -10.16
CA GLY A 135 11.10 0.17 -8.88
C GLY A 135 11.24 1.67 -8.61
N ALA A 136 12.41 2.24 -8.92
CA ALA A 136 12.64 3.68 -8.78
C ALA A 136 11.69 4.49 -9.67
N ALA A 137 11.45 4.07 -10.90
CA ALA A 137 10.49 4.70 -11.81
C ALA A 137 9.07 4.63 -11.25
N HIS A 138 8.66 3.50 -10.68
CA HIS A 138 7.35 3.35 -10.04
C HIS A 138 7.21 4.27 -8.82
N LEU A 139 8.24 4.40 -7.99
CA LEU A 139 8.22 5.35 -6.86
C LEU A 139 8.12 6.81 -7.34
N ALA A 140 8.78 7.16 -8.43
CA ALA A 140 8.65 8.50 -9.03
C ALA A 140 7.20 8.80 -9.45
N GLN A 141 6.51 7.85 -10.05
CA GLN A 141 5.08 7.96 -10.35
C GLN A 141 4.23 8.06 -9.08
N SER A 142 4.51 7.25 -8.07
CA SER A 142 3.82 7.29 -6.77
C SER A 142 3.98 8.65 -6.08
N ARG A 143 5.15 9.29 -6.21
CA ARG A 143 5.37 10.65 -5.72
C ARG A 143 4.48 11.68 -6.43
N ILE A 144 4.34 11.56 -7.76
CA ILE A 144 3.48 12.47 -8.55
C ILE A 144 2.00 12.31 -8.16
N LEU A 145 1.57 11.09 -7.84
CA LEU A 145 0.19 10.79 -7.43
C LEU A 145 -0.15 11.29 -6.02
N ALA A 146 0.84 11.63 -5.20
CA ALA A 146 0.64 12.07 -3.83
C ALA A 146 0.10 13.52 -3.78
N HIS A 147 -1.19 13.66 -3.55
CA HIS A 147 -1.83 14.96 -3.31
C HIS A 147 -1.36 15.59 -1.99
N PRO A 148 -1.43 16.93 -1.84
CA PRO A 148 -1.04 17.63 -0.62
C PRO A 148 -1.65 17.05 0.67
N VAL A 149 -2.91 16.61 0.63
CA VAL A 149 -3.59 15.97 1.78
C VAL A 149 -2.86 14.72 2.25
N VAL A 150 -2.39 13.87 1.31
CA VAL A 150 -1.65 12.65 1.64
C VAL A 150 -0.31 12.98 2.29
N MET A 151 0.40 13.98 1.77
CA MET A 151 1.67 14.44 2.35
C MET A 151 1.46 15.07 3.73
N ASP A 152 0.40 15.82 3.94
CA ASP A 152 0.08 16.42 5.22
C ASP A 152 -0.27 15.35 6.28
N VAL A 153 -1.04 14.33 5.90
CA VAL A 153 -1.31 13.18 6.78
C VAL A 153 -0.02 12.44 7.11
N LEU A 154 0.82 12.15 6.11
CA LEU A 154 2.10 11.45 6.30
C LEU A 154 3.01 12.18 7.31
N ARG A 155 3.09 13.51 7.24
CA ARG A 155 3.92 14.33 8.13
C ARG A 155 3.51 14.32 9.59
N ARG A 156 2.28 13.92 9.90
CA ARG A 156 1.80 13.74 11.29
C ARG A 156 2.34 12.48 11.95
N TYR A 157 2.88 11.55 11.17
CA TYR A 157 3.51 10.32 11.66
C TYR A 157 5.03 10.46 11.74
N PRO A 158 5.70 9.71 12.65
CA PRO A 158 7.15 9.59 12.61
C PRO A 158 7.63 9.04 11.27
N VAL A 159 8.90 9.25 10.94
CA VAL A 159 9.51 8.69 9.72
C VAL A 159 9.40 7.16 9.69
N ALA A 160 9.37 6.60 8.50
CA ALA A 160 9.28 5.15 8.32
C ALA A 160 10.39 4.42 9.10
N PRO A 161 10.05 3.29 9.77
CA PRO A 161 11.00 2.59 10.62
C PRO A 161 12.08 1.88 9.80
N PRO A 162 13.23 1.55 10.39
CA PRO A 162 14.26 0.72 9.76
C PRO A 162 13.75 -0.72 9.53
N GLY A 163 14.47 -1.49 8.72
CA GLY A 163 14.14 -2.88 8.44
C GLY A 163 13.16 -3.07 7.28
N GLY A 164 12.50 -4.24 7.22
CA GLY A 164 11.52 -4.57 6.19
C GLY A 164 12.11 -4.94 4.83
N ALA A 165 13.39 -5.34 4.77
CA ALA A 165 14.08 -5.75 3.54
C ALA A 165 13.89 -4.73 2.39
N ARG A 166 13.78 -5.19 1.15
CA ARG A 166 13.65 -4.31 -0.03
C ARG A 166 12.39 -3.43 0.01
N VAL A 167 11.25 -3.98 0.43
CA VAL A 167 10.01 -3.20 0.54
C VAL A 167 10.14 -2.10 1.61
N GLY A 168 10.76 -2.39 2.75
CA GLY A 168 11.05 -1.38 3.77
C GLY A 168 11.97 -0.27 3.27
N GLU A 169 12.96 -0.59 2.47
CA GLU A 169 13.82 0.40 1.80
C GLU A 169 13.00 1.30 0.85
N LEU A 170 12.13 0.71 0.03
CA LEU A 170 11.27 1.46 -0.89
C LEU A 170 10.31 2.38 -0.14
N ILE A 171 9.73 1.92 0.99
CA ILE A 171 8.91 2.77 1.87
C ILE A 171 9.71 3.96 2.38
N ARG A 172 10.92 3.76 2.91
CA ARG A 172 11.76 4.85 3.44
C ARG A 172 12.17 5.84 2.35
N ARG A 173 12.50 5.36 1.16
CA ARG A 173 12.83 6.24 0.02
C ARG A 173 11.65 7.11 -0.38
N LEU A 174 10.45 6.53 -0.48
CA LEU A 174 9.24 7.27 -0.81
C LEU A 174 8.87 8.25 0.31
N ASP A 175 8.94 7.82 1.57
CA ASP A 175 8.69 8.67 2.75
C ASP A 175 9.60 9.91 2.76
N ALA A 176 10.90 9.72 2.57
CA ALA A 176 11.85 10.83 2.50
C ALA A 176 11.57 11.79 1.33
N SER A 177 11.05 11.29 0.22
CA SER A 177 10.75 12.12 -0.96
C SER A 177 9.46 12.93 -0.83
N LEU A 178 8.56 12.56 0.10
CA LEU A 178 7.25 13.19 0.31
C LEU A 178 7.22 14.15 1.51
N ARG A 179 8.25 14.13 2.35
CA ARG A 179 8.38 15.04 3.51
C ARG A 179 9.11 16.31 3.14
#